data_abf6a74405545e31ed804d73362cf90c
#
_entry.id   abf6a74405545e31ed804d73362cf90c
#
_cell.length_a   1.000
_cell.length_b   1.000
_cell.length_c   1.000
_cell.angle_alpha   90.00
_cell.angle_beta   90.00
_cell.angle_gamma   90.00
#
_symmetry.space_group_name_H-M   'P 1'
#
loop_
_entity.id
_entity.type
_entity.pdbx_description
1 polymer ?
#
loop_
_entity_poly.entity_id
_entity_poly.type
_entity_poly.pdbx_seq_one_letter_code
_entity_poly.pdbx_strand_id
1 'polypeptide(L)'
;MCIRDSNNYLIFDPLNNKDDVKCFAAVATSLNNAFPHAVRSKNLYNIVIKGMKNTRQPQAKALEIPQEKIVETGIIDIALRDVKGNVRKLTDLKGKVVLLDFSVFQSPAGSPHNLMLRELYNEYAKQGLEIYQVSLDADEHYWKTAADNLPWVCVRDGNGVYSTNVAVYNVRQVPSIFLINRNNELKLRGEDIKDLEAAVKSLL
;
A
#
# COMPACT_ATOMS: atom_id res chain seq x y z
N MET A 1 -3.40 -26.55 -19.92
CA MET A 1 -2.89 -25.93 -21.14
C MET A 1 -2.44 -24.51 -20.78
N CYS A 2 -1.12 -24.26 -20.69
CA CYS A 2 -0.62 -22.92 -20.33
C CYS A 2 -0.71 -22.04 -21.58
N ILE A 3 -1.53 -21.03 -21.56
CA ILE A 3 -1.64 -20.02 -22.61
C ILE A 3 -0.54 -18.98 -22.33
N ARG A 4 0.33 -18.71 -23.29
CA ARG A 4 1.32 -17.64 -23.25
C ARG A 4 0.79 -16.47 -24.06
N ASP A 5 0.96 -15.25 -23.56
CA ASP A 5 0.74 -14.05 -24.36
C ASP A 5 1.86 -13.80 -25.37
N SER A 6 1.70 -12.80 -26.21
CA SER A 6 2.69 -12.42 -27.23
C SER A 6 4.05 -11.98 -26.65
N ASN A 7 4.10 -11.69 -25.35
CA ASN A 7 5.31 -11.26 -24.62
C ASN A 7 5.94 -12.40 -23.82
N ASN A 8 5.46 -13.64 -23.97
CA ASN A 8 5.99 -14.85 -23.32
C ASN A 8 5.74 -14.91 -21.80
N TYR A 9 4.81 -14.13 -21.24
CA TYR A 9 4.39 -14.20 -19.85
C TYR A 9 3.33 -15.28 -19.65
N LEU A 10 3.34 -15.92 -18.49
CA LEU A 10 2.28 -16.84 -18.07
C LEU A 10 1.06 -16.01 -17.68
N ILE A 11 -0.04 -16.11 -18.45
CA ILE A 11 -1.33 -15.45 -18.15
C ILE A 11 -2.01 -16.10 -16.95
N PHE A 12 -1.60 -17.32 -16.59
CA PHE A 12 -2.17 -18.10 -15.49
C PHE A 12 -1.06 -18.44 -14.49
N ASP A 13 -1.26 -18.03 -13.22
CA ASP A 13 -0.38 -18.42 -12.12
C ASP A 13 -0.92 -19.71 -11.45
N PRO A 14 -0.34 -20.87 -11.75
CA PRO A 14 -0.78 -22.16 -11.22
C PRO A 14 -0.56 -22.29 -9.70
N LEU A 15 0.17 -21.38 -9.08
CA LEU A 15 0.48 -21.42 -7.65
C LEU A 15 -0.60 -20.76 -6.77
N ASN A 16 -1.59 -20.11 -7.39
CA ASN A 16 -2.71 -19.50 -6.68
C ASN A 16 -3.82 -20.49 -6.31
N ASN A 17 -3.85 -21.68 -6.90
CA ASN A 17 -4.82 -22.72 -6.60
C ASN A 17 -4.17 -23.89 -5.86
N LYS A 18 -4.75 -24.31 -4.71
CA LYS A 18 -4.21 -25.39 -3.87
C LYS A 18 -4.11 -26.74 -4.60
N ASP A 19 -5.01 -27.04 -5.50
CA ASP A 19 -5.03 -28.32 -6.22
C ASP A 19 -3.99 -28.32 -7.33
N ASP A 20 -3.83 -27.22 -8.03
CA ASP A 20 -2.81 -27.05 -9.06
C ASP A 20 -1.39 -27.09 -8.45
N VAL A 21 -1.20 -26.47 -7.28
CA VAL A 21 0.09 -26.51 -6.54
C VAL A 21 0.55 -27.94 -6.25
N LYS A 22 -0.37 -28.85 -5.92
CA LYS A 22 -0.02 -30.28 -5.68
C LYS A 22 0.51 -30.96 -6.95
N CYS A 23 -0.15 -30.73 -8.08
CA CYS A 23 0.26 -31.25 -9.37
C CYS A 23 1.64 -30.72 -9.77
N PHE A 24 1.85 -29.40 -9.63
CA PHE A 24 3.14 -28.78 -9.90
C PHE A 24 4.24 -29.27 -8.97
N ALA A 25 3.95 -29.52 -7.70
CA ALA A 25 4.89 -30.08 -6.73
C ALA A 25 5.35 -31.49 -7.14
N ALA A 26 4.41 -32.34 -7.58
CA ALA A 26 4.75 -33.68 -8.04
C ALA A 26 5.65 -33.66 -9.30
N VAL A 27 5.30 -32.81 -10.28
CA VAL A 27 6.09 -32.66 -11.51
C VAL A 27 7.48 -32.08 -11.20
N ALA A 28 7.54 -31.02 -10.38
CA ALA A 28 8.83 -30.40 -10.03
C ALA A 28 9.75 -31.34 -9.27
N THR A 29 9.21 -32.17 -8.38
CA THR A 29 9.97 -33.19 -7.64
C THR A 29 10.48 -34.28 -8.57
N SER A 30 9.62 -34.77 -9.45
CA SER A 30 9.99 -35.80 -10.43
C SER A 30 11.11 -35.32 -11.37
N LEU A 31 10.97 -34.10 -11.91
CA LEU A 31 11.98 -33.52 -12.79
C LEU A 31 13.31 -33.24 -12.04
N ASN A 32 13.24 -32.77 -10.79
CA ASN A 32 14.44 -32.52 -10.01
C ASN A 32 15.19 -33.83 -9.67
N ASN A 33 14.47 -34.92 -9.43
CA ASN A 33 15.05 -36.24 -9.18
C ASN A 33 15.64 -36.85 -10.46
N ALA A 34 14.96 -36.71 -11.60
CA ALA A 34 15.43 -37.25 -12.88
C ALA A 34 16.61 -36.44 -13.46
N PHE A 35 16.63 -35.13 -13.25
CA PHE A 35 17.63 -34.22 -13.82
C PHE A 35 18.17 -33.22 -12.76
N PRO A 36 18.91 -33.66 -11.75
CA PRO A 36 19.33 -32.87 -10.60
C PRO A 36 20.30 -31.74 -10.95
N HIS A 37 20.97 -31.81 -12.09
CA HIS A 37 21.91 -30.77 -12.55
C HIS A 37 21.31 -29.77 -13.53
N ALA A 38 20.08 -30.02 -14.01
CA ALA A 38 19.43 -29.13 -14.96
C ALA A 38 18.94 -27.86 -14.27
N VAL A 39 19.39 -26.69 -14.73
CA VAL A 39 19.03 -25.37 -14.18
C VAL A 39 17.51 -25.14 -14.20
N ARG A 40 16.84 -25.59 -15.26
CA ARG A 40 15.38 -25.46 -15.40
C ARG A 40 14.63 -26.30 -14.36
N SER A 41 15.08 -27.51 -14.05
CA SER A 41 14.45 -28.34 -13.01
C SER A 41 14.59 -27.72 -11.63
N LYS A 42 15.77 -27.20 -11.28
CA LYS A 42 16.01 -26.48 -10.02
C LYS A 42 15.16 -25.20 -9.92
N ASN A 43 15.06 -24.44 -10.99
CA ASN A 43 14.24 -23.23 -10.99
C ASN A 43 12.76 -23.55 -10.77
N LEU A 44 12.22 -24.55 -11.48
CA LEU A 44 10.84 -24.99 -11.30
C LEU A 44 10.61 -25.47 -9.84
N TYR A 45 11.51 -26.29 -9.32
CA TYR A 45 11.44 -26.78 -7.95
C TYR A 45 11.42 -25.64 -6.93
N ASN A 46 12.29 -24.64 -7.07
CA ASN A 46 12.36 -23.47 -6.19
C ASN A 46 11.10 -22.61 -6.25
N ILE A 47 10.55 -22.40 -7.45
CA ILE A 47 9.29 -21.65 -7.64
C ILE A 47 8.14 -22.34 -6.92
N VAL A 48 8.02 -23.67 -7.09
CA VAL A 48 6.96 -24.45 -6.45
C VAL A 48 7.11 -24.47 -4.94
N ILE A 49 8.33 -24.65 -4.40
CA ILE A 49 8.58 -24.58 -2.94
C ILE A 49 8.19 -23.22 -2.37
N LYS A 50 8.51 -22.13 -3.07
CA LYS A 50 8.14 -20.78 -2.67
C LYS A 50 6.61 -20.59 -2.68
N GLY A 51 5.93 -21.06 -3.72
CA GLY A 51 4.47 -21.06 -3.81
C GLY A 51 3.80 -21.86 -2.70
N MET A 52 4.31 -23.07 -2.39
CA MET A 52 3.81 -23.89 -1.29
C MET A 52 3.99 -23.26 0.08
N LYS A 53 5.07 -22.51 0.31
CA LYS A 53 5.26 -21.74 1.55
C LYS A 53 4.21 -20.65 1.68
N ASN A 54 3.94 -19.93 0.60
CA ASN A 54 2.93 -18.86 0.58
C ASN A 54 1.50 -19.39 0.81
N THR A 55 1.19 -20.58 0.27
CA THR A 55 -0.14 -21.20 0.47
C THR A 55 -0.30 -21.89 1.83
N ARG A 56 0.80 -22.24 2.50
CA ARG A 56 0.83 -22.83 3.86
C ARG A 56 0.87 -21.80 4.97
N GLN A 57 1.30 -20.57 4.69
CA GLN A 57 1.05 -19.50 5.64
C GLN A 57 -0.47 -19.41 5.78
N PRO A 58 -1.05 -19.53 7.00
CA PRO A 58 -2.44 -19.22 7.18
C PRO A 58 -2.59 -17.83 6.60
N GLN A 59 -3.34 -17.69 5.50
CA GLN A 59 -3.90 -16.40 5.16
C GLN A 59 -4.49 -15.94 6.49
N ALA A 60 -3.91 -14.89 7.07
CA ALA A 60 -4.54 -14.23 8.19
C ALA A 60 -5.97 -14.07 7.70
N LYS A 61 -6.91 -14.85 8.25
CA LYS A 61 -8.32 -14.68 8.00
C LYS A 61 -8.50 -13.20 8.26
N ALA A 62 -8.72 -12.43 7.21
CA ALA A 62 -9.20 -11.10 7.38
C ALA A 62 -10.39 -11.29 8.32
N LEU A 63 -10.23 -10.84 9.57
CA LEU A 63 -11.33 -10.80 10.49
C LEU A 63 -12.34 -9.93 9.75
N GLU A 64 -13.37 -10.56 9.18
CA GLU A 64 -14.56 -9.86 8.72
C GLU A 64 -15.20 -9.29 9.99
N ILE A 65 -14.68 -8.14 10.40
CA ILE A 65 -15.31 -7.34 11.45
C ILE A 65 -16.56 -6.78 10.75
N PRO A 66 -17.76 -7.14 11.20
CA PRO A 66 -18.98 -6.60 10.64
C PRO A 66 -18.86 -5.07 10.68
N GLN A 67 -19.08 -4.41 9.55
CA GLN A 67 -18.98 -2.95 9.41
C GLN A 67 -19.82 -2.18 10.45
N GLU A 68 -20.84 -2.79 11.01
CA GLU A 68 -21.75 -2.23 12.02
C GLU A 68 -21.11 -2.06 13.42
N LYS A 69 -19.92 -2.63 13.70
CA LYS A 69 -19.27 -2.56 15.01
C LYS A 69 -18.02 -1.70 15.07
N ILE A 70 -17.66 -1.02 14.00
CA ILE A 70 -16.59 -0.05 14.04
C ILE A 70 -17.19 1.28 14.49
N VAL A 71 -17.41 1.44 15.78
CA VAL A 71 -17.49 2.78 16.38
C VAL A 71 -16.08 3.33 16.32
N GLU A 72 -15.76 3.98 15.21
CA GLU A 72 -14.44 4.58 14.99
C GLU A 72 -14.33 5.85 15.86
N THR A 73 -14.06 5.66 17.14
CA THR A 73 -13.65 6.72 18.04
C THR A 73 -12.14 6.87 17.96
N GLY A 74 -11.68 7.65 16.99
CA GLY A 74 -10.27 7.98 16.83
C GLY A 74 -9.61 7.36 15.61
N ILE A 75 -8.33 7.69 15.41
CA ILE A 75 -7.45 7.15 14.38
C ILE A 75 -6.37 6.29 15.04
N ILE A 76 -5.83 5.34 14.30
CA ILE A 76 -4.63 4.61 14.71
C ILE A 76 -3.43 5.47 14.33
N ASP A 77 -2.56 5.75 15.32
CA ASP A 77 -1.41 6.63 15.10
C ASP A 77 -0.40 6.03 14.12
N ILE A 78 0.16 6.90 13.29
CA ILE A 78 1.28 6.59 12.40
C ILE A 78 2.45 7.46 12.84
N ALA A 79 3.55 6.82 13.27
CA ALA A 79 4.76 7.49 13.68
C ALA A 79 5.91 7.07 12.76
N LEU A 80 6.25 7.91 11.79
CA LEU A 80 7.28 7.65 10.78
C LEU A 80 8.25 8.83 10.69
N ARG A 81 9.39 8.62 10.01
CA ARG A 81 10.41 9.66 9.85
C ARG A 81 10.16 10.51 8.62
N ASP A 82 10.32 11.82 8.79
CA ASP A 82 10.34 12.80 7.70
C ASP A 82 11.70 12.82 6.98
N VAL A 83 11.82 13.64 5.93
CA VAL A 83 13.05 13.81 5.13
C VAL A 83 14.25 14.21 5.98
N LYS A 84 14.03 14.93 7.08
CA LYS A 84 15.06 15.41 8.02
C LYS A 84 15.38 14.35 9.10
N GLY A 85 14.71 13.22 9.10
CA GLY A 85 14.87 12.15 10.08
C GLY A 85 14.07 12.33 11.39
N ASN A 86 13.25 13.39 11.50
CA ASN A 86 12.42 13.60 12.67
C ASN A 86 11.22 12.67 12.64
N VAL A 87 10.84 12.11 13.78
CA VAL A 87 9.62 11.34 13.90
C VAL A 87 8.42 12.29 13.87
N ARG A 88 7.50 12.05 12.94
CA ARG A 88 6.25 12.79 12.80
C ARG A 88 5.10 11.84 13.11
N LYS A 89 4.22 12.25 13.98
CA LYS A 89 3.02 11.48 14.34
C LYS A 89 1.80 12.06 13.67
N LEU A 90 0.93 11.19 13.18
CA LEU A 90 -0.34 11.60 12.60
C LEU A 90 -1.23 12.28 13.64
N THR A 91 -1.23 11.77 14.88
CA THR A 91 -2.00 12.32 16.00
C THR A 91 -1.57 13.71 16.45
N ASP A 92 -0.33 14.15 16.14
CA ASP A 92 0.15 15.50 16.45
C ASP A 92 -0.59 16.59 15.65
N LEU A 93 -1.30 16.21 14.58
CA LEU A 93 -2.06 17.11 13.73
C LEU A 93 -3.49 17.36 14.21
N LYS A 94 -3.83 16.92 15.44
CA LYS A 94 -5.13 17.18 16.06
C LYS A 94 -5.47 18.69 16.03
N GLY A 95 -6.71 19.00 15.73
CA GLY A 95 -7.18 20.38 15.56
C GLY A 95 -7.21 20.86 14.12
N LYS A 96 -6.60 20.11 13.20
CA LYS A 96 -6.67 20.36 11.76
C LYS A 96 -7.51 19.28 11.06
N VAL A 97 -8.01 19.59 9.88
CA VAL A 97 -8.52 18.58 8.96
C VAL A 97 -7.31 17.94 8.29
N VAL A 98 -7.14 16.62 8.40
CA VAL A 98 -5.97 15.94 7.87
C VAL A 98 -6.35 15.06 6.69
N LEU A 99 -5.67 15.28 5.58
CA LEU A 99 -5.67 14.39 4.45
C LEU A 99 -4.49 13.42 4.64
N LEU A 100 -4.79 12.18 5.03
CA LEU A 100 -3.82 11.11 5.10
C LEU A 100 -3.75 10.45 3.72
N ASP A 101 -2.57 10.41 3.12
CA ASP A 101 -2.31 9.85 1.80
C ASP A 101 -1.26 8.75 1.86
N PHE A 102 -1.55 7.61 1.23
CA PHE A 102 -0.56 6.57 0.96
C PHE A 102 -0.26 6.54 -0.53
N SER A 103 0.98 6.79 -0.92
CA SER A 103 1.38 6.89 -2.32
C SER A 103 2.77 6.33 -2.59
N VAL A 104 3.06 6.09 -3.87
CA VAL A 104 4.38 5.73 -4.40
C VAL A 104 4.76 6.79 -5.41
N PHE A 105 5.80 7.58 -5.12
CA PHE A 105 6.22 8.70 -5.95
C PHE A 105 6.83 8.26 -7.28
N GLN A 106 7.51 7.10 -7.29
CA GLN A 106 8.07 6.50 -8.50
C GLN A 106 7.00 5.92 -9.44
N SER A 107 5.75 5.81 -8.99
CA SER A 107 4.68 5.31 -9.87
C SER A 107 4.31 6.33 -10.94
N PRO A 108 3.78 5.90 -12.10
CA PRO A 108 3.29 6.82 -13.13
C PRO A 108 2.20 7.78 -12.62
N ALA A 109 1.44 7.36 -11.60
CA ALA A 109 0.41 8.19 -10.97
C ALA A 109 0.99 9.18 -9.94
N GLY A 110 2.24 9.01 -9.46
CA GLY A 110 2.81 9.78 -8.36
C GLY A 110 2.90 11.28 -8.64
N SER A 111 3.43 11.67 -9.79
CA SER A 111 3.59 13.09 -10.14
C SER A 111 2.25 13.81 -10.33
N PRO A 112 1.27 13.31 -11.11
CA PRO A 112 -0.06 13.92 -11.20
C PRO A 112 -0.77 13.99 -9.85
N HIS A 113 -0.64 12.95 -9.03
CA HIS A 113 -1.23 12.90 -7.70
C HIS A 113 -0.67 14.00 -6.77
N ASN A 114 0.65 14.15 -6.71
CA ASN A 114 1.29 15.20 -5.92
C ASN A 114 0.95 16.62 -6.42
N LEU A 115 0.73 16.80 -7.72
CA LEU A 115 0.27 18.07 -8.27
C LEU A 115 -1.14 18.40 -7.76
N MET A 116 -2.07 17.46 -7.84
CA MET A 116 -3.43 17.59 -7.31
C MET A 116 -3.43 17.93 -5.80
N LEU A 117 -2.62 17.22 -5.01
CA LEU A 117 -2.47 17.49 -3.58
C LEU A 117 -1.93 18.90 -3.32
N ARG A 118 -1.01 19.39 -4.16
CA ARG A 118 -0.43 20.72 -4.04
C ARG A 118 -1.46 21.83 -4.31
N GLU A 119 -2.30 21.65 -5.31
CA GLU A 119 -3.38 22.58 -5.61
C GLU A 119 -4.35 22.67 -4.43
N LEU A 120 -4.79 21.53 -3.93
CA LEU A 120 -5.68 21.44 -2.77
C LEU A 120 -5.04 22.06 -1.50
N TYR A 121 -3.78 21.78 -1.25
CA TYR A 121 -3.07 22.32 -0.08
C TYR A 121 -2.92 23.84 -0.17
N ASN A 122 -2.55 24.38 -1.33
CA ASN A 122 -2.40 25.81 -1.53
C ASN A 122 -3.71 26.57 -1.25
N GLU A 123 -4.85 25.96 -1.58
CA GLU A 123 -6.16 26.59 -1.40
C GLU A 123 -6.65 26.50 0.05
N TYR A 124 -6.48 25.34 0.71
CA TYR A 124 -7.12 25.06 2.00
C TYR A 124 -6.18 25.02 3.21
N ALA A 125 -4.86 25.08 3.06
CA ALA A 125 -3.94 25.06 4.19
C ALA A 125 -4.20 26.16 5.21
N LYS A 126 -4.50 27.38 4.73
CA LYS A 126 -4.82 28.54 5.60
C LYS A 126 -6.15 28.39 6.33
N GLN A 127 -7.03 27.52 5.86
CA GLN A 127 -8.34 27.23 6.45
C GLN A 127 -8.26 26.08 7.45
N GLY A 128 -7.09 25.42 7.58
CA GLY A 128 -6.85 24.36 8.55
C GLY A 128 -6.71 22.97 7.95
N LEU A 129 -6.52 22.85 6.63
CA LEU A 129 -6.11 21.59 6.01
C LEU A 129 -4.63 21.32 6.27
N GLU A 130 -4.31 20.09 6.63
CA GLU A 130 -2.95 19.56 6.63
C GLU A 130 -2.91 18.26 5.82
N ILE A 131 -1.77 17.96 5.21
CA ILE A 131 -1.55 16.69 4.51
C ILE A 131 -0.49 15.90 5.26
N TYR A 132 -0.80 14.65 5.56
CA TYR A 132 0.14 13.67 6.08
C TYR A 132 0.33 12.59 5.02
N GLN A 133 1.41 12.70 4.24
CA GLN A 133 1.69 11.81 3.13
C GLN A 133 2.69 10.74 3.52
N VAL A 134 2.28 9.48 3.39
CA VAL A 134 3.10 8.29 3.63
C VAL A 134 3.58 7.74 2.31
N SER A 135 4.86 7.92 2.02
CA SER A 135 5.51 7.32 0.87
C SER A 135 5.81 5.84 1.16
N LEU A 136 5.43 4.99 0.23
CA LEU A 136 5.73 3.56 0.22
C LEU A 136 6.86 3.22 -0.76
N ASP A 137 7.65 4.23 -1.18
CA ASP A 137 8.76 4.04 -2.11
C ASP A 137 9.87 3.20 -1.48
N ALA A 138 10.36 2.23 -2.25
CA ALA A 138 11.48 1.40 -1.83
C ALA A 138 12.80 2.19 -1.80
N ASP A 139 12.97 3.13 -2.73
CA ASP A 139 14.16 3.96 -2.86
C ASP A 139 14.06 5.21 -1.96
N GLU A 140 14.86 5.21 -0.89
CA GLU A 140 14.91 6.31 0.07
C GLU A 140 15.50 7.59 -0.54
N HIS A 141 16.49 7.46 -1.42
CA HIS A 141 17.15 8.62 -2.01
C HIS A 141 16.20 9.35 -2.97
N TYR A 142 15.50 8.60 -3.80
CA TYR A 142 14.47 9.16 -4.68
C TYR A 142 13.38 9.86 -3.88
N TRP A 143 12.85 9.18 -2.83
CA TRP A 143 11.83 9.77 -1.97
C TRP A 143 12.31 11.09 -1.33
N LYS A 144 13.52 11.13 -0.75
CA LYS A 144 14.07 12.36 -0.15
C LYS A 144 14.11 13.50 -1.16
N THR A 145 14.57 13.24 -2.37
CA THR A 145 14.66 14.26 -3.44
C THR A 145 13.26 14.75 -3.84
N ALA A 146 12.30 13.85 -3.98
CA ALA A 146 10.94 14.19 -4.40
C ALA A 146 10.14 14.90 -3.29
N ALA A 147 10.39 14.55 -2.04
CA ALA A 147 9.67 15.08 -0.89
C ALA A 147 10.23 16.40 -0.35
N ASP A 148 11.47 16.76 -0.67
CA ASP A 148 12.18 17.95 -0.12
C ASP A 148 11.44 19.28 -0.42
N ASN A 149 10.73 19.35 -1.53
CA ASN A 149 9.99 20.53 -1.96
C ASN A 149 8.48 20.48 -1.66
N LEU A 150 8.01 19.51 -0.87
CA LEU A 150 6.60 19.42 -0.51
C LEU A 150 6.31 20.30 0.71
N PRO A 151 5.24 21.12 0.68
CA PRO A 151 4.94 22.07 1.74
C PRO A 151 4.22 21.44 2.96
N TRP A 152 3.95 20.16 2.92
CA TRP A 152 3.22 19.41 3.96
C TRP A 152 4.08 18.33 4.62
N VAL A 153 3.51 17.60 5.57
CA VAL A 153 4.21 16.50 6.25
C VAL A 153 4.32 15.32 5.31
N CYS A 154 5.55 15.00 4.90
CA CYS A 154 5.87 13.83 4.10
C CYS A 154 6.80 12.89 4.87
N VAL A 155 6.36 11.65 5.06
CA VAL A 155 7.09 10.60 5.77
C VAL A 155 7.25 9.37 4.89
N ARG A 156 8.20 8.49 5.23
CA ARG A 156 8.41 7.25 4.48
C ARG A 156 8.24 6.02 5.35
N ASP A 157 7.53 5.04 4.84
CA ASP A 157 7.49 3.70 5.39
C ASP A 157 8.38 2.76 4.55
N GLY A 158 9.54 2.42 5.10
CA GLY A 158 10.54 1.61 4.42
C GLY A 158 10.11 0.15 4.16
N ASN A 159 9.01 -0.30 4.79
CA ASN A 159 8.43 -1.62 4.54
C ASN A 159 7.53 -1.63 3.29
N GLY A 160 7.25 -0.47 2.71
CA GLY A 160 6.44 -0.31 1.51
C GLY A 160 5.05 -0.94 1.67
N VAL A 161 4.62 -1.69 0.68
CA VAL A 161 3.30 -2.35 0.70
C VAL A 161 3.13 -3.44 1.77
N TYR A 162 4.21 -3.89 2.40
CA TYR A 162 4.19 -4.85 3.51
C TYR A 162 4.16 -4.18 4.88
N SER A 163 3.99 -2.87 4.92
CA SER A 163 3.89 -2.10 6.15
C SER A 163 2.70 -2.50 7.00
N THR A 164 2.88 -2.49 8.31
CA THR A 164 1.78 -2.63 9.27
C THR A 164 0.77 -1.48 9.15
N ASN A 165 1.23 -0.27 8.79
CA ASN A 165 0.36 0.88 8.57
C ASN A 165 -0.58 0.66 7.36
N VAL A 166 -0.06 0.09 6.28
CA VAL A 166 -0.85 -0.30 5.09
C VAL A 166 -1.92 -1.32 5.46
N ALA A 167 -1.56 -2.33 6.27
CA ALA A 167 -2.50 -3.35 6.72
C ALA A 167 -3.59 -2.80 7.65
N VAL A 168 -3.21 -1.96 8.62
CA VAL A 168 -4.11 -1.36 9.61
C VAL A 168 -5.14 -0.43 8.96
N TYR A 169 -4.71 0.39 8.01
CA TYR A 169 -5.61 1.28 7.25
C TYR A 169 -6.33 0.56 6.10
N ASN A 170 -6.08 -0.74 5.90
CA ASN A 170 -6.66 -1.56 4.82
C ASN A 170 -6.45 -0.92 3.43
N VAL A 171 -5.24 -0.42 3.19
CA VAL A 171 -4.85 0.16 1.90
C VAL A 171 -4.69 -0.95 0.88
N ARG A 172 -5.58 -1.00 -0.12
CA ARG A 172 -5.61 -2.05 -1.15
C ARG A 172 -4.91 -1.65 -2.44
N GLN A 173 -4.85 -0.35 -2.68
CA GLN A 173 -4.23 0.24 -3.87
C GLN A 173 -3.59 1.58 -3.51
N VAL A 174 -2.67 2.05 -4.32
CA VAL A 174 -2.05 3.37 -4.19
C VAL A 174 -2.21 4.15 -5.50
N PRO A 175 -2.48 5.45 -5.42
CA PRO A 175 -2.64 6.26 -4.22
C PRO A 175 -3.95 5.97 -3.48
N SER A 176 -3.97 6.15 -2.15
CA SER A 176 -5.14 5.95 -1.30
C SER A 176 -5.26 7.09 -0.28
N ILE A 177 -6.40 7.77 -0.28
CA ILE A 177 -6.65 8.96 0.53
C ILE A 177 -7.64 8.64 1.64
N PHE A 178 -7.42 9.24 2.81
CA PHE A 178 -8.33 9.20 3.95
C PHE A 178 -8.50 10.62 4.49
N LEU A 179 -9.71 10.99 4.87
CA LEU A 179 -10.00 12.28 5.47
C LEU A 179 -10.30 12.13 6.96
N ILE A 180 -9.59 12.88 7.76
CA ILE A 180 -9.63 12.89 9.22
C ILE A 180 -10.07 14.28 9.66
N ASN A 181 -11.03 14.34 10.58
CA ASN A 181 -11.53 15.61 11.09
C ASN A 181 -10.62 16.19 12.20
N ARG A 182 -10.95 17.38 12.68
CA ARG A 182 -10.21 18.08 13.73
C ARG A 182 -10.15 17.34 15.08
N ASN A 183 -11.04 16.38 15.30
CA ASN A 183 -11.07 15.55 16.51
C ASN A 183 -10.23 14.29 16.41
N ASN A 184 -9.45 14.11 15.33
CA ASN A 184 -8.76 12.86 15.00
C ASN A 184 -9.72 11.68 14.78
N GLU A 185 -10.83 11.90 14.10
CA GLU A 185 -11.74 10.83 13.69
C GLU A 185 -11.67 10.66 12.17
N LEU A 186 -11.54 9.43 11.73
CA LEU A 186 -11.61 9.08 10.31
C LEU A 186 -13.05 9.26 9.82
N LYS A 187 -13.26 10.09 8.82
CA LYS A 187 -14.58 10.42 8.28
C LYS A 187 -14.84 9.77 6.92
N LEU A 188 -13.87 9.80 6.03
CA LEU A 188 -14.02 9.30 4.66
C LEU A 188 -12.78 8.51 4.23
N ARG A 189 -13.00 7.50 3.40
CA ARG A 189 -11.96 6.70 2.74
C ARG A 189 -12.02 6.96 1.23
N GLY A 190 -10.90 6.75 0.52
CA GLY A 190 -10.77 7.06 -0.90
C GLY A 190 -11.87 6.48 -1.78
N GLU A 191 -12.35 5.28 -1.47
CA GLU A 191 -13.44 4.61 -2.22
C GLU A 191 -14.78 5.36 -2.08
N ASP A 192 -14.99 6.10 -0.98
CA ASP A 192 -16.22 6.85 -0.69
C ASP A 192 -16.16 8.29 -1.19
N ILE A 193 -14.97 8.78 -1.58
CA ILE A 193 -14.72 10.17 -1.96
C ILE A 193 -14.97 10.32 -3.46
N LYS A 194 -16.14 10.84 -3.83
CA LYS A 194 -16.48 11.15 -5.23
C LYS A 194 -15.87 12.47 -5.70
N ASP A 195 -15.82 13.45 -4.79
CA ASP A 195 -15.25 14.77 -5.00
C ASP A 195 -14.41 15.11 -3.77
N LEU A 196 -13.09 15.11 -3.94
CA LEU A 196 -12.14 15.32 -2.85
C LEU A 196 -12.22 16.74 -2.31
N GLU A 197 -12.38 17.73 -3.19
CA GLU A 197 -12.45 19.12 -2.81
C GLU A 197 -13.71 19.41 -1.99
N ALA A 198 -14.87 18.94 -2.44
CA ALA A 198 -16.12 19.08 -1.69
C ALA A 198 -16.07 18.38 -0.34
N ALA A 199 -15.43 17.20 -0.27
CA ALA A 199 -15.26 16.46 0.97
C ALA A 199 -14.36 17.21 1.97
N VAL A 200 -13.25 17.79 1.52
CA VAL A 200 -12.36 18.62 2.36
C VAL A 200 -13.12 19.85 2.87
N LYS A 201 -13.81 20.57 1.99
CA LYS A 201 -14.63 21.75 2.38
C LYS A 201 -15.66 21.43 3.46
N SER A 202 -16.26 20.25 3.41
CA SER A 202 -17.28 19.85 4.38
C SER A 202 -16.74 19.62 5.80
N LEU A 203 -15.42 19.41 5.94
CA LEU A 203 -14.75 19.13 7.21
C LEU A 203 -14.01 20.35 7.79
N LEU A 204 -13.74 21.36 6.96
CA LEU A 204 -13.08 22.62 7.37
C LEU A 204 -14.00 23.52 8.18
#